data_b922c6e9b3ce301d2ce02acdaf45e8b1
#
_entry.id   b922c6e9b3ce301d2ce02acdaf45e8b1
#
_cell.length_a   1.000
_cell.length_b   1.000
_cell.length_c   1.000
_cell.angle_alpha   90.00
_cell.angle_beta   90.00
_cell.angle_gamma   90.00
#
_symmetry.space_group_name_H-M   'P 1'
#
loop_
_entity.id
_entity.type
_entity.pdbx_description
1 polymer ?
#
loop_
_entity_poly.entity_id
_entity_poly.type
_entity_poly.pdbx_seq_one_letter_code
_entity_poly.pdbx_strand_id
1 'polypeptide(L)'
;MNIVIIGGAGVIGQKVAQALIARGHIDGRDIRSLVLADVATPVAMSGCRSIQVDISDPTSVADALPEGTDLIYHLAAVVSSHAEADFDAGMAVNLTGTLNVLQRARELGTCPRVVYASSAAVYGGDAPDPTHDLTYLNPQTSYGTQKVIGELLLNDYSRRGFVDGRGFRLPTISVRPGLPNRAASSFMSSILREPLNGKEAICPVDVGFLH
;
A
#
# COMPACT_ATOMS: atom_id res chain seq x y z
N MET A 1 6.93 -13.75 15.61
CA MET A 1 6.14 -12.64 15.08
C MET A 1 5.26 -13.17 13.96
N ASN A 2 3.96 -12.89 14.01
CA ASN A 2 2.99 -13.25 12.98
C ASN A 2 2.70 -12.03 12.13
N ILE A 3 2.90 -12.12 10.83
CA ILE A 3 2.88 -11.00 9.89
C ILE A 3 1.81 -11.23 8.82
N VAL A 4 1.03 -10.20 8.53
CA VAL A 4 0.08 -10.19 7.42
C VAL A 4 0.42 -9.04 6.46
N ILE A 5 0.52 -9.33 5.17
CA ILE A 5 0.71 -8.35 4.10
C ILE A 5 -0.60 -8.26 3.30
N ILE A 6 -1.37 -7.20 3.55
CA ILE A 6 -2.57 -6.87 2.78
C ILE A 6 -2.12 -6.08 1.55
N GLY A 7 -2.48 -6.53 0.35
CA GLY A 7 -1.88 -6.11 -0.92
C GLY A 7 -0.71 -7.04 -1.32
N GLY A 8 -0.76 -8.30 -0.85
CA GLY A 8 0.29 -9.30 -1.00
C GLY A 8 0.53 -9.78 -2.44
N ALA A 9 -0.44 -9.65 -3.35
CA ALA A 9 -0.27 -9.95 -4.77
C ALA A 9 0.44 -8.83 -5.55
N GLY A 10 0.47 -7.61 -5.00
CA GLY A 10 1.11 -6.45 -5.60
C GLY A 10 2.63 -6.54 -5.62
N VAL A 11 3.27 -5.73 -6.50
CA VAL A 11 4.74 -5.71 -6.66
C VAL A 11 5.45 -5.42 -5.34
N ILE A 12 4.98 -4.44 -4.55
CA ILE A 12 5.59 -4.08 -3.27
C ILE A 12 5.37 -5.21 -2.27
N GLY A 13 4.16 -5.76 -2.17
CA GLY A 13 3.82 -6.86 -1.26
C GLY A 13 4.70 -8.08 -1.48
N GLN A 14 4.89 -8.49 -2.75
CA GLN A 14 5.78 -9.59 -3.11
C GLN A 14 7.25 -9.33 -2.71
N LYS A 15 7.76 -8.11 -2.96
CA LYS A 15 9.13 -7.75 -2.57
C LYS A 15 9.32 -7.70 -1.06
N VAL A 16 8.34 -7.16 -0.32
CA VAL A 16 8.36 -7.18 1.16
C VAL A 16 8.38 -8.61 1.67
N ALA A 17 7.53 -9.49 1.12
CA ALA A 17 7.51 -10.91 1.50
C ALA A 17 8.85 -11.59 1.26
N GLN A 18 9.45 -11.42 0.08
CA GLN A 18 10.76 -11.98 -0.26
C GLN A 18 11.84 -11.51 0.72
N ALA A 19 11.86 -10.21 1.03
CA ALA A 19 12.82 -9.63 1.97
C ALA A 19 12.64 -10.18 3.39
N LEU A 20 11.38 -10.34 3.84
CA LEU A 20 11.07 -10.90 5.16
C LEU A 20 11.47 -12.38 5.27
N ILE A 21 11.20 -13.18 4.23
CA ILE A 21 11.63 -14.59 4.17
C ILE A 21 13.16 -14.69 4.25
N ALA A 22 13.85 -13.91 3.43
CA ALA A 22 15.32 -13.93 3.38
C ALA A 22 15.94 -13.49 4.72
N ARG A 23 15.30 -12.55 5.43
CA ARG A 23 15.79 -12.04 6.71
C ARG A 23 15.45 -12.96 7.89
N GLY A 24 14.30 -13.60 7.90
CA GLY A 24 13.82 -14.51 8.93
C GLY A 24 13.41 -13.87 10.27
N HIS A 25 13.74 -12.60 10.51
CA HIS A 25 13.45 -11.89 11.76
C HIS A 25 13.22 -10.39 11.56
N ILE A 26 12.52 -9.73 12.49
CA ILE A 26 12.37 -8.28 12.59
C ILE A 26 12.62 -7.87 14.05
N ASP A 27 13.45 -6.84 14.26
CA ASP A 27 13.77 -6.30 15.60
C ASP A 27 14.17 -7.41 16.61
N GLY A 28 14.96 -8.41 16.16
CA GLY A 28 15.41 -9.54 16.97
C GLY A 28 14.32 -10.60 17.26
N ARG A 29 13.12 -10.47 16.71
CA ARG A 29 12.03 -11.44 16.86
C ARG A 29 11.88 -12.28 15.60
N ASP A 30 11.93 -13.60 15.72
CA ASP A 30 11.77 -14.53 14.60
C ASP A 30 10.36 -14.41 13.95
N ILE A 31 10.31 -14.50 12.63
CA ILE A 31 9.07 -14.59 11.87
C ILE A 31 8.55 -16.00 12.00
N ARG A 32 7.37 -16.17 12.63
CA ARG A 32 6.72 -17.47 12.83
C ARG A 32 5.73 -17.80 11.71
N SER A 33 5.04 -16.77 11.22
CA SER A 33 4.11 -16.92 10.11
C SER A 33 4.10 -15.66 9.25
N LEU A 34 3.94 -15.84 7.94
CA LEU A 34 3.82 -14.78 6.95
C LEU A 34 2.63 -15.10 6.04
N VAL A 35 1.64 -14.22 6.03
CA VAL A 35 0.43 -14.34 5.22
C VAL A 35 0.40 -13.24 4.16
N LEU A 36 0.18 -13.64 2.90
CA LEU A 36 -0.09 -12.74 1.79
C LEU A 36 -1.59 -12.70 1.55
N ALA A 37 -2.21 -11.55 1.76
CA ALA A 37 -3.64 -11.31 1.62
C ALA A 37 -3.89 -10.30 0.49
N ASP A 38 -4.75 -10.61 -0.46
CA ASP A 38 -5.10 -9.71 -1.56
C ASP A 38 -6.45 -10.11 -2.17
N VAL A 39 -7.13 -9.19 -2.88
CA VAL A 39 -8.34 -9.50 -3.63
C VAL A 39 -8.06 -10.47 -4.79
N ALA A 40 -6.89 -10.37 -5.43
CA ALA A 40 -6.36 -11.39 -6.32
C ALA A 40 -5.57 -12.44 -5.51
N THR A 41 -5.76 -13.73 -5.80
CA THR A 41 -4.98 -14.76 -5.11
C THR A 41 -3.48 -14.53 -5.31
N PRO A 42 -2.69 -14.26 -4.25
CA PRO A 42 -1.26 -14.04 -4.38
C PRO A 42 -0.56 -15.28 -4.94
N VAL A 43 0.48 -15.06 -5.75
CA VAL A 43 1.32 -16.15 -6.25
C VAL A 43 1.91 -16.92 -5.07
N ALA A 44 1.84 -18.25 -5.12
CA ALA A 44 2.40 -19.10 -4.07
C ALA A 44 3.90 -18.84 -3.89
N MET A 45 4.32 -18.61 -2.66
CA MET A 45 5.71 -18.34 -2.30
C MET A 45 6.07 -19.24 -1.12
N SER A 46 7.20 -19.95 -1.24
CA SER A 46 7.68 -20.81 -0.14
C SER A 46 7.89 -19.98 1.12
N GLY A 47 7.39 -20.48 2.26
CA GLY A 47 7.43 -19.75 3.53
C GLY A 47 6.28 -18.76 3.78
N CYS A 48 5.33 -18.64 2.84
CA CYS A 48 4.13 -17.82 2.99
C CYS A 48 2.86 -18.65 2.79
N ARG A 49 1.81 -18.25 3.52
CA ARG A 49 0.44 -18.65 3.21
C ARG A 49 -0.22 -17.57 2.37
N SER A 50 -0.90 -17.92 1.28
CA SER A 50 -1.67 -16.98 0.45
C SER A 50 -3.16 -17.15 0.73
N ILE A 51 -3.87 -16.02 0.89
CA ILE A 51 -5.32 -15.98 1.09
C ILE A 51 -5.94 -14.89 0.22
N GLN A 52 -7.17 -15.12 -0.22
CA GLN A 52 -7.96 -14.10 -0.91
C GLN A 52 -8.73 -13.26 0.11
N VAL A 53 -8.65 -11.94 -0.02
CA VAL A 53 -9.26 -10.98 0.92
C VAL A 53 -9.73 -9.75 0.18
N ASP A 54 -11.00 -9.40 0.38
CA ASP A 54 -11.55 -8.10 0.02
C ASP A 54 -11.60 -7.22 1.27
N ILE A 55 -10.79 -6.17 1.31
CA ILE A 55 -10.72 -5.28 2.47
C ILE A 55 -11.96 -4.38 2.63
N SER A 56 -12.79 -4.24 1.59
CA SER A 56 -14.08 -3.53 1.69
C SER A 56 -15.12 -4.30 2.51
N ASP A 57 -14.92 -5.62 2.70
CA ASP A 57 -15.72 -6.48 3.57
C ASP A 57 -15.03 -6.67 4.93
N PRO A 58 -15.62 -6.18 6.05
CA PRO A 58 -15.03 -6.33 7.38
C PRO A 58 -14.90 -7.80 7.81
N THR A 59 -15.77 -8.70 7.36
CA THR A 59 -15.68 -10.13 7.66
C THR A 59 -14.44 -10.74 7.03
N SER A 60 -14.20 -10.41 5.74
CA SER A 60 -13.01 -10.85 5.01
C SER A 60 -11.71 -10.33 5.68
N VAL A 61 -11.72 -9.10 6.19
CA VAL A 61 -10.59 -8.53 6.95
C VAL A 61 -10.39 -9.27 8.28
N ALA A 62 -11.46 -9.64 8.99
CA ALA A 62 -11.36 -10.39 10.25
C ALA A 62 -10.70 -11.76 10.05
N ASP A 63 -11.04 -12.45 8.97
CA ASP A 63 -10.42 -13.74 8.59
C ASP A 63 -8.94 -13.60 8.23
N ALA A 64 -8.57 -12.46 7.62
CA ALA A 64 -7.18 -12.17 7.25
C ALA A 64 -6.29 -11.80 8.43
N LEU A 65 -6.85 -11.18 9.46
CA LEU A 65 -6.17 -10.68 10.64
C LEU A 65 -6.60 -11.47 11.89
N PRO A 66 -6.15 -12.74 12.05
CA PRO A 66 -6.50 -13.56 13.20
C PRO A 66 -5.87 -13.02 14.49
N GLU A 67 -6.35 -13.50 15.63
CA GLU A 67 -5.73 -13.25 16.93
C GLU A 67 -4.25 -13.62 16.92
N GLY A 68 -3.45 -12.83 17.62
CA GLY A 68 -2.00 -13.00 17.65
C GLY A 68 -1.25 -12.41 16.44
N THR A 69 -1.93 -11.67 15.55
CA THR A 69 -1.26 -10.87 14.52
C THR A 69 -0.43 -9.77 15.19
N ASP A 70 0.89 -9.75 14.93
CA ASP A 70 1.83 -8.78 15.50
C ASP A 70 2.11 -7.59 14.58
N LEU A 71 2.12 -7.81 13.25
CA LEU A 71 2.50 -6.81 12.26
C LEU A 71 1.64 -6.94 11.01
N ILE A 72 1.11 -5.80 10.58
CA ILE A 72 0.25 -5.66 9.41
C ILE A 72 0.93 -4.69 8.44
N TYR A 73 1.28 -5.15 7.23
CA TYR A 73 1.59 -4.28 6.12
C TYR A 73 0.31 -4.00 5.34
N HIS A 74 -0.20 -2.77 5.42
CA HIS A 74 -1.38 -2.37 4.66
C HIS A 74 -0.95 -1.64 3.38
N LEU A 75 -0.81 -2.42 2.30
CA LEU A 75 -0.32 -1.98 0.99
C LEU A 75 -1.43 -1.97 -0.08
N ALA A 76 -2.58 -2.60 0.22
CA ALA A 76 -3.69 -2.66 -0.72
C ALA A 76 -4.29 -1.29 -0.99
N ALA A 77 -4.52 -1.00 -2.25
CA ALA A 77 -5.23 0.19 -2.70
C ALA A 77 -5.68 0.06 -4.16
N VAL A 78 -6.78 0.69 -4.50
CA VAL A 78 -7.10 1.08 -5.86
C VAL A 78 -6.20 2.25 -6.24
N VAL A 79 -5.47 2.15 -7.37
CA VAL A 79 -4.48 3.14 -7.81
C VAL A 79 -5.12 4.43 -8.36
N SER A 80 -4.33 5.51 -8.46
CA SER A 80 -4.79 6.87 -8.70
C SER A 80 -5.78 7.04 -9.84
N SER A 81 -5.45 6.66 -11.09
CA SER A 81 -6.37 6.84 -12.22
C SER A 81 -7.58 5.91 -12.18
N HIS A 82 -7.51 4.77 -11.48
CA HIS A 82 -8.68 3.94 -11.27
C HIS A 82 -9.63 4.58 -10.25
N ALA A 83 -9.13 5.13 -9.15
CA ALA A 83 -9.93 5.83 -8.15
C ALA A 83 -10.56 7.13 -8.69
N GLU A 84 -9.94 7.76 -9.70
CA GLU A 84 -10.54 8.89 -10.42
C GLU A 84 -11.63 8.43 -11.40
N ALA A 85 -11.44 7.30 -12.08
CA ALA A 85 -12.41 6.76 -13.03
C ALA A 85 -13.62 6.10 -12.33
N ASP A 86 -13.41 5.55 -11.14
CA ASP A 86 -14.42 4.88 -10.32
C ASP A 86 -14.26 5.34 -8.86
N PHE A 87 -14.96 6.43 -8.56
CA PHE A 87 -14.94 7.07 -7.24
C PHE A 87 -15.41 6.12 -6.14
N ASP A 88 -16.48 5.36 -6.40
CA ASP A 88 -17.07 4.47 -5.42
C ASP A 88 -16.14 3.29 -5.07
N ALA A 89 -15.46 2.72 -6.07
CA ALA A 89 -14.42 1.72 -5.84
C ALA A 89 -13.24 2.31 -5.03
N GLY A 90 -12.83 3.55 -5.33
CA GLY A 90 -11.82 4.27 -4.56
C GLY A 90 -12.23 4.42 -3.09
N MET A 91 -13.46 4.88 -2.82
CA MET A 91 -13.99 5.04 -1.46
C MET A 91 -14.12 3.71 -0.73
N ALA A 92 -14.65 2.69 -1.39
CA ALA A 92 -14.84 1.37 -0.78
C ALA A 92 -13.50 0.75 -0.35
N VAL A 93 -12.49 0.76 -1.23
CA VAL A 93 -11.21 0.09 -0.97
C VAL A 93 -10.26 0.99 -0.17
N ASN A 94 -10.00 2.23 -0.65
CA ASN A 94 -8.95 3.05 -0.06
C ASN A 94 -9.35 3.68 1.28
N LEU A 95 -10.64 4.02 1.45
CA LEU A 95 -11.12 4.60 2.70
C LEU A 95 -11.76 3.56 3.62
N THR A 96 -12.89 2.95 3.19
CA THR A 96 -13.61 1.99 4.03
C THR A 96 -12.74 0.77 4.33
N GLY A 97 -12.03 0.23 3.33
CA GLY A 97 -11.10 -0.88 3.52
C GLY A 97 -9.97 -0.56 4.49
N THR A 98 -9.39 0.65 4.43
CA THR A 98 -8.39 1.08 5.40
C THR A 98 -8.99 1.17 6.81
N LEU A 99 -10.21 1.71 6.94
CA LEU A 99 -10.92 1.77 8.22
C LEU A 99 -11.19 0.37 8.78
N ASN A 100 -11.64 -0.58 7.95
CA ASN A 100 -11.86 -1.97 8.35
C ASN A 100 -10.58 -2.62 8.88
N VAL A 101 -9.43 -2.41 8.22
CA VAL A 101 -8.13 -2.93 8.66
C VAL A 101 -7.74 -2.33 10.02
N LEU A 102 -7.87 -1.02 10.20
CA LEU A 102 -7.56 -0.35 11.47
C LEU A 102 -8.51 -0.76 12.59
N GLN A 103 -9.81 -0.90 12.29
CA GLN A 103 -10.82 -1.34 13.26
C GLN A 103 -10.53 -2.77 13.71
N ARG A 104 -10.21 -3.67 12.79
CA ARG A 104 -9.84 -5.04 13.15
C ARG A 104 -8.54 -5.08 13.95
N ALA A 105 -7.53 -4.29 13.58
CA ALA A 105 -6.29 -4.17 14.35
C ALA A 105 -6.54 -3.70 15.78
N ARG A 106 -7.47 -2.75 16.01
CA ARG A 106 -7.90 -2.31 17.34
C ARG A 106 -8.58 -3.43 18.12
N GLU A 107 -9.45 -4.22 17.47
CA GLU A 107 -10.20 -5.33 18.09
C GLU A 107 -9.27 -6.45 18.60
N LEU A 108 -8.09 -6.63 17.98
CA LEU A 108 -7.08 -7.57 18.48
C LEU A 108 -6.61 -7.25 19.91
N GLY A 109 -6.71 -5.99 20.37
CA GLY A 109 -6.37 -5.58 21.73
C GLY A 109 -4.90 -5.66 22.11
N THR A 110 -4.02 -6.05 21.17
CA THR A 110 -2.58 -6.30 21.39
C THR A 110 -1.67 -5.14 20.93
N CYS A 111 -2.27 -4.04 20.45
CA CYS A 111 -1.55 -2.91 19.85
C CYS A 111 -0.59 -3.38 18.72
N PRO A 112 -1.09 -4.08 17.67
CA PRO A 112 -0.25 -4.57 16.60
C PRO A 112 0.40 -3.40 15.85
N ARG A 113 1.60 -3.63 15.28
CA ARG A 113 2.21 -2.65 14.40
C ARG A 113 1.50 -2.63 13.05
N VAL A 114 1.13 -1.43 12.58
CA VAL A 114 0.54 -1.22 11.26
C VAL A 114 1.44 -0.34 10.41
N VAL A 115 1.93 -0.89 9.31
CA VAL A 115 2.74 -0.18 8.30
C VAL A 115 1.83 0.16 7.13
N TYR A 116 1.52 1.44 6.98
CA TYR A 116 0.57 1.94 5.96
C TYR A 116 1.30 2.56 4.77
N ALA A 117 1.00 2.08 3.57
CA ALA A 117 1.49 2.68 2.34
C ALA A 117 0.61 3.88 1.94
N SER A 118 1.05 5.07 2.36
CA SER A 118 0.57 6.33 1.80
C SER A 118 1.26 6.64 0.47
N SER A 119 1.13 7.85 -0.03
CA SER A 119 1.62 8.22 -1.36
C SER A 119 2.08 9.67 -1.41
N ALA A 120 3.02 10.00 -2.29
CA ALA A 120 3.34 11.38 -2.64
C ALA A 120 2.14 12.15 -3.25
N ALA A 121 1.09 11.44 -3.71
CA ALA A 121 -0.17 12.05 -4.17
C ALA A 121 -0.94 12.82 -3.07
N VAL A 122 -0.50 12.77 -1.82
CA VAL A 122 -1.03 13.59 -0.71
C VAL A 122 -0.63 15.05 -0.82
N TYR A 123 0.42 15.37 -1.58
CA TYR A 123 0.87 16.71 -1.85
C TYR A 123 0.16 17.31 -3.06
N GLY A 124 -0.01 18.63 -3.08
CA GLY A 124 -0.57 19.36 -4.22
C GLY A 124 0.49 19.84 -5.20
N GLY A 125 0.05 20.38 -6.34
CA GLY A 125 0.93 20.93 -7.37
C GLY A 125 1.68 22.21 -6.94
N ASP A 126 1.27 22.83 -5.84
CA ASP A 126 1.90 24.00 -5.20
C ASP A 126 2.87 23.62 -4.07
N ALA A 127 3.12 22.32 -3.88
CA ALA A 127 4.07 21.86 -2.88
C ALA A 127 5.50 22.36 -3.18
N PRO A 128 6.27 22.72 -2.15
CA PRO A 128 7.66 23.12 -2.34
C PRO A 128 8.52 21.97 -2.88
N ASP A 129 9.53 22.31 -3.65
CA ASP A 129 10.56 21.37 -4.11
C ASP A 129 11.91 21.69 -3.41
N PRO A 130 12.46 20.77 -2.59
CA PRO A 130 11.90 19.47 -2.23
C PRO A 130 10.74 19.54 -1.22
N THR A 131 9.85 18.54 -1.29
CA THR A 131 8.83 18.32 -0.26
C THR A 131 9.45 17.71 1.00
N HIS A 132 8.87 18.00 2.17
CA HIS A 132 9.30 17.49 3.47
C HIS A 132 8.12 16.84 4.22
N ASP A 133 8.39 16.10 5.28
CA ASP A 133 7.35 15.43 6.09
C ASP A 133 6.30 16.40 6.66
N LEU A 134 6.69 17.65 6.94
CA LEU A 134 5.81 18.71 7.44
C LEU A 134 5.19 19.58 6.35
N THR A 135 5.43 19.27 5.07
CA THR A 135 4.78 19.98 3.96
C THR A 135 3.28 19.81 4.06
N TYR A 136 2.55 20.92 3.90
CA TYR A 136 1.09 20.92 3.93
C TYR A 136 0.49 19.95 2.91
N LEU A 137 -0.51 19.16 3.35
CA LEU A 137 -1.19 18.20 2.49
C LEU A 137 -2.33 18.88 1.76
N ASN A 138 -2.26 18.90 0.44
CA ASN A 138 -3.24 19.51 -0.45
C ASN A 138 -3.51 18.62 -1.67
N PRO A 139 -4.06 17.39 -1.46
CA PRO A 139 -4.23 16.42 -2.55
C PRO A 139 -5.16 16.97 -3.62
N GLN A 140 -4.81 16.73 -4.89
CA GLN A 140 -5.57 17.19 -6.06
C GLN A 140 -6.33 16.02 -6.74
N THR A 141 -6.37 14.86 -6.10
CA THR A 141 -7.02 13.65 -6.63
C THR A 141 -7.81 12.94 -5.54
N SER A 142 -8.85 12.19 -5.92
CA SER A 142 -9.62 11.33 -5.02
C SER A 142 -8.72 10.35 -4.28
N TYR A 143 -7.78 9.73 -5.00
CA TYR A 143 -6.77 8.83 -4.44
C TYR A 143 -5.91 9.51 -3.37
N GLY A 144 -5.37 10.70 -3.67
CA GLY A 144 -4.57 11.48 -2.72
C GLY A 144 -5.36 11.84 -1.47
N THR A 145 -6.63 12.27 -1.65
CA THR A 145 -7.55 12.59 -0.55
C THR A 145 -7.79 11.36 0.34
N GLN A 146 -8.08 10.20 -0.27
CA GLN A 146 -8.29 8.95 0.47
C GLN A 146 -7.03 8.53 1.25
N LYS A 147 -5.83 8.74 0.69
CA LYS A 147 -4.56 8.48 1.38
C LYS A 147 -4.33 9.42 2.56
N VAL A 148 -4.64 10.71 2.44
CA VAL A 148 -4.59 11.67 3.55
C VAL A 148 -5.51 11.25 4.69
N ILE A 149 -6.76 10.89 4.38
CA ILE A 149 -7.71 10.43 5.40
C ILE A 149 -7.16 9.18 6.09
N GLY A 150 -6.58 8.23 5.35
CA GLY A 150 -5.94 7.04 5.92
C GLY A 150 -4.78 7.37 6.86
N GLU A 151 -3.92 8.38 6.52
CA GLU A 151 -2.87 8.87 7.43
C GLU A 151 -3.45 9.44 8.73
N LEU A 152 -4.50 10.25 8.63
CA LEU A 152 -5.15 10.85 9.80
C LEU A 152 -5.79 9.79 10.70
N LEU A 153 -6.45 8.79 10.12
CA LEU A 153 -6.99 7.66 10.86
C LEU A 153 -5.87 6.86 11.56
N LEU A 154 -4.81 6.52 10.86
CA LEU A 154 -3.66 5.81 11.43
C LEU A 154 -3.06 6.57 12.61
N ASN A 155 -2.88 7.89 12.45
CA ASN A 155 -2.34 8.76 13.50
C ASN A 155 -3.26 8.79 14.74
N ASP A 156 -4.58 8.88 14.56
CA ASP A 156 -5.52 8.88 15.70
C ASP A 156 -5.56 7.51 16.40
N TYR A 157 -5.62 6.40 15.65
CA TYR A 157 -5.57 5.06 16.21
C TYR A 157 -4.26 4.80 16.98
N SER A 158 -3.15 5.35 16.47
CA SER A 158 -1.83 5.25 17.09
C SER A 158 -1.75 6.08 18.38
N ARG A 159 -2.20 7.35 18.33
CA ARG A 159 -2.26 8.24 19.48
C ARG A 159 -3.11 7.67 20.62
N ARG A 160 -4.16 6.91 20.28
CA ARG A 160 -5.03 6.24 21.25
C ARG A 160 -4.46 4.91 21.78
N GLY A 161 -3.31 4.47 21.26
CA GLY A 161 -2.67 3.21 21.64
C GLY A 161 -3.37 1.96 21.12
N PHE A 162 -4.22 2.09 20.09
CA PHE A 162 -4.89 0.94 19.48
C PHE A 162 -3.96 0.16 18.57
N VAL A 163 -3.02 0.87 17.89
CA VAL A 163 -2.02 0.31 17.02
C VAL A 163 -0.69 1.04 17.19
N ASP A 164 0.44 0.42 16.81
CA ASP A 164 1.74 1.06 16.61
C ASP A 164 1.87 1.43 15.11
N GLY A 165 1.33 2.59 14.72
CA GLY A 165 1.21 3.02 13.32
C GLY A 165 2.48 3.61 12.73
N ARG A 166 2.79 3.23 11.48
CA ARG A 166 3.89 3.77 10.67
C ARG A 166 3.38 4.05 9.26
N GLY A 167 3.31 5.32 8.85
CA GLY A 167 2.91 5.73 7.50
C GLY A 167 4.12 6.07 6.64
N PHE A 168 4.12 5.68 5.37
CA PHE A 168 5.15 6.04 4.39
C PHE A 168 4.50 6.67 3.16
N ARG A 169 4.88 7.90 2.81
CA ARG A 169 4.48 8.57 1.57
C ARG A 169 5.38 8.13 0.44
N LEU A 170 4.99 7.02 -0.18
CA LEU A 170 5.77 6.41 -1.25
C LEU A 170 5.75 7.30 -2.51
N PRO A 171 6.91 7.58 -3.10
CA PRO A 171 7.00 8.19 -4.43
C PRO A 171 6.64 7.16 -5.51
N THR A 172 6.80 7.55 -6.78
CA THR A 172 6.64 6.62 -7.88
C THR A 172 7.69 5.52 -7.82
N ILE A 173 7.23 4.28 -7.64
CA ILE A 173 8.09 3.10 -7.62
C ILE A 173 8.33 2.62 -9.06
N SER A 174 9.56 2.72 -9.51
CA SER A 174 10.08 2.29 -10.82
C SER A 174 11.29 1.34 -10.64
N VAL A 175 11.54 0.38 -11.50
CA VAL A 175 10.76 -0.06 -12.68
C VAL A 175 9.85 -1.21 -12.24
N ARG A 176 8.55 -1.12 -12.54
CA ARG A 176 7.60 -2.21 -12.24
C ARG A 176 7.71 -3.27 -13.34
N PRO A 177 7.91 -4.55 -13.01
CA PRO A 177 7.87 -5.65 -13.97
C PRO A 177 6.43 -5.89 -14.47
N GLY A 178 6.31 -6.63 -15.57
CA GLY A 178 5.01 -7.05 -16.14
C GLY A 178 4.35 -5.98 -17.01
N LEU A 179 3.05 -6.09 -17.22
CA LEU A 179 2.28 -5.17 -18.06
C LEU A 179 2.05 -3.81 -17.36
N PRO A 180 1.87 -2.72 -18.13
CA PRO A 180 1.47 -1.43 -17.60
C PRO A 180 0.18 -1.56 -16.78
N ASN A 181 0.13 -0.89 -15.62
CA ASN A 181 -1.08 -0.80 -14.82
C ASN A 181 -1.79 0.56 -15.04
N ARG A 182 -2.95 0.73 -14.40
CA ARG A 182 -3.76 1.96 -14.48
C ARG A 182 -3.27 3.09 -13.55
N ALA A 183 -2.01 3.09 -13.08
CA ALA A 183 -1.48 4.23 -12.33
C ALA A 183 -1.07 5.35 -13.30
N ALA A 184 -1.39 6.60 -12.98
CA ALA A 184 -1.00 7.77 -13.79
C ALA A 184 0.52 7.79 -14.05
N SER A 185 1.33 7.40 -13.05
CA SER A 185 2.78 7.31 -13.13
C SER A 185 3.32 6.02 -13.78
N SER A 186 2.46 5.18 -14.36
CA SER A 186 2.87 3.91 -14.99
C SER A 186 3.88 4.10 -16.12
N PHE A 187 3.80 5.23 -16.83
CA PHE A 187 4.71 5.57 -17.92
C PHE A 187 6.17 5.63 -17.48
N MET A 188 6.48 6.04 -16.24
CA MET A 188 7.86 6.08 -15.69
C MET A 188 8.54 4.70 -15.66
N SER A 189 7.75 3.64 -15.54
CA SER A 189 8.26 2.28 -15.70
C SER A 189 8.30 1.86 -17.17
N SER A 190 7.30 2.29 -17.97
CA SER A 190 7.18 1.91 -19.38
C SER A 190 8.30 2.48 -20.24
N ILE A 191 8.73 3.72 -20.00
CA ILE A 191 9.82 4.35 -20.78
C ILE A 191 11.17 3.63 -20.65
N LEU A 192 11.33 2.81 -19.61
CA LEU A 192 12.51 1.96 -19.43
C LEU A 192 12.23 0.51 -19.83
N ARG A 193 11.13 -0.05 -19.38
CA ARG A 193 10.80 -1.47 -19.55
C ARG A 193 10.50 -1.85 -21.00
N GLU A 194 9.66 -1.07 -21.70
CA GLU A 194 9.22 -1.40 -23.05
C GLU A 194 10.37 -1.39 -24.07
N PRO A 195 11.25 -0.36 -24.11
CA PRO A 195 12.41 -0.38 -25.00
C PRO A 195 13.37 -1.54 -24.73
N LEU A 196 13.58 -1.92 -23.46
CA LEU A 196 14.39 -3.09 -23.12
C LEU A 196 13.80 -4.41 -23.62
N ASN A 197 12.49 -4.42 -23.93
CA ASN A 197 11.78 -5.55 -24.52
C ASN A 197 11.51 -5.36 -26.03
N GLY A 198 12.17 -4.40 -26.69
CA GLY A 198 12.00 -4.12 -28.11
C GLY A 198 10.64 -3.51 -28.49
N LYS A 199 9.95 -2.87 -27.54
CA LYS A 199 8.64 -2.23 -27.72
C LYS A 199 8.77 -0.72 -27.64
N GLU A 200 7.86 -0.03 -28.32
CA GLU A 200 7.72 1.42 -28.19
C GLU A 200 7.14 1.79 -26.82
N ALA A 201 7.63 2.88 -26.24
CA ALA A 201 7.09 3.48 -25.01
C ALA A 201 6.60 4.89 -25.27
N ILE A 202 5.44 5.23 -24.69
CA ILE A 202 4.84 6.56 -24.81
C ILE A 202 5.14 7.32 -23.51
N CYS A 203 5.76 8.52 -23.62
CA CYS A 203 5.87 9.48 -22.56
C CYS A 203 4.72 10.50 -22.70
N PRO A 204 3.73 10.51 -21.78
CA PRO A 204 2.55 11.36 -21.89
C PRO A 204 2.78 12.79 -21.36
N VAL A 205 3.99 13.11 -20.90
CA VAL A 205 4.37 14.40 -20.35
C VAL A 205 5.44 15.07 -21.22
N ASP A 206 5.47 16.40 -21.21
CA ASP A 206 6.53 17.16 -21.87
C ASP A 206 7.87 16.85 -21.20
N VAL A 207 8.91 16.57 -22.00
CA VAL A 207 10.27 16.29 -21.49
C VAL A 207 10.90 17.47 -20.76
N GLY A 208 10.40 18.70 -20.96
CA GLY A 208 10.78 19.90 -20.20
C GLY A 208 10.35 19.91 -18.73
N PHE A 209 9.48 18.98 -18.33
CA PHE A 209 8.99 18.81 -16.94
C PHE A 209 9.88 17.93 -16.06
N LEU A 210 10.97 17.39 -16.58
CA LEU A 210 11.89 16.49 -15.89
C LEU A 210 13.08 17.23 -15.27
N HIS A 211 12.84 18.39 -14.67
CA HIS A 211 13.84 19.11 -13.88
C HIS A 211 13.65 18.89 -12.40
#